data_08acf92e2454472bcdc5d14936be55aa
#
_entry.id   08acf92e2454472bcdc5d14936be55aa
#
_cell.length_a   1.000
_cell.length_b   1.000
_cell.length_c   1.000
_cell.angle_alpha   90.00
_cell.angle_beta   90.00
_cell.angle_gamma   90.00
#
_symmetry.space_group_name_H-M   'P 1'
#
loop_
_entity.id
_entity.type
_entity.pdbx_description
1 polymer ?
#
loop_
_entity_poly.entity_id
_entity_poly.type
_entity_poly.pdbx_seq_one_letter_code
_entity_poly.pdbx_strand_id
1 'polypeptide(L)'
;LYSFELPQRLVDAEFGGIWNALVQEMQKAGKSFADEGTTEDAAKAEYRTIAERRVRLGLVLGTLGEKEGIQVNEQELQQSLMARARQFPGQEKQVFDHYRKNPNALMELRGPVFEQKVVDFLVSKAKVTEKTVSREELQAMVQDDDEDHVVRDENHDHDHDHAGHDHDHAHDHSHDHGTAEAKPKKKPAAKKAKKKDD
;
A
#
# COMPACT_ATOMS: atom_id res chain seq x y z
N LEU A 1 21.64 -10.64 7.93
CA LEU A 1 20.19 -10.36 7.90
C LEU A 1 19.53 -11.07 9.07
N TYR A 2 18.75 -10.36 9.87
CA TYR A 2 18.03 -10.93 11.00
C TYR A 2 16.81 -11.68 10.48
N SER A 3 16.83 -13.01 10.58
CA SER A 3 15.71 -13.89 10.27
C SER A 3 15.09 -14.35 11.58
N PHE A 4 13.81 -14.09 11.77
CA PHE A 4 13.02 -14.56 12.91
C PHE A 4 11.56 -14.69 12.49
N GLU A 5 10.81 -15.51 13.19
CA GLU A 5 9.40 -15.73 12.94
C GLU A 5 8.57 -14.46 13.22
N LEU A 6 7.75 -14.05 12.26
CA LEU A 6 6.91 -12.85 12.38
C LEU A 6 5.55 -13.19 12.97
N PRO A 7 5.00 -12.33 13.84
CA PRO A 7 3.62 -12.47 14.30
C PRO A 7 2.64 -12.27 13.13
N GLN A 8 1.98 -13.34 12.69
CA GLN A 8 1.10 -13.33 11.52
C GLN A 8 0.02 -12.24 11.59
N ARG A 9 -0.52 -11.97 12.79
CA ARG A 9 -1.52 -10.91 12.98
C ARG A 9 -1.01 -9.53 12.60
N LEU A 10 0.27 -9.24 12.82
CA LEU A 10 0.87 -7.96 12.42
C LEU A 10 1.07 -7.92 10.91
N VAL A 11 1.54 -9.01 10.32
CA VAL A 11 1.70 -9.14 8.86
C VAL A 11 0.35 -8.97 8.17
N ASP A 12 -0.70 -9.64 8.66
CA ASP A 12 -2.04 -9.54 8.07
C ASP A 12 -2.63 -8.13 8.19
N ALA A 13 -2.39 -7.45 9.31
CA ALA A 13 -2.84 -6.07 9.50
C ALA A 13 -2.11 -5.10 8.56
N GLU A 14 -0.78 -5.21 8.44
CA GLU A 14 0.03 -4.38 7.55
C GLU A 14 -0.34 -4.64 6.08
N PHE A 15 -0.43 -5.91 5.68
CA PHE A 15 -0.88 -6.30 4.35
C PHE A 15 -2.27 -5.72 4.03
N GLY A 16 -3.23 -5.84 4.96
CA GLY A 16 -4.57 -5.29 4.78
C GLY A 16 -4.56 -3.78 4.55
N GLY A 17 -3.72 -3.04 5.26
CA GLY A 17 -3.54 -1.60 5.08
C GLY A 17 -3.01 -1.25 3.69
N ILE A 18 -1.93 -1.90 3.28
CA ILE A 18 -1.29 -1.72 1.97
C ILE A 18 -2.27 -2.09 0.84
N TRP A 19 -2.90 -3.25 0.94
CA TRP A 19 -3.82 -3.76 -0.07
C TRP A 19 -5.03 -2.84 -0.28
N ASN A 20 -5.64 -2.39 0.80
CA ASN A 20 -6.78 -1.46 0.72
C ASN A 20 -6.39 -0.14 0.06
N ALA A 21 -5.22 0.40 0.38
CA ALA A 21 -4.73 1.63 -0.26
C ALA A 21 -4.50 1.44 -1.76
N LEU A 22 -3.85 0.34 -2.16
CA LEU A 22 -3.61 -0.01 -3.56
C LEU A 22 -4.93 -0.14 -4.34
N VAL A 23 -5.88 -0.92 -3.83
CA VAL A 23 -7.17 -1.15 -4.51
C VAL A 23 -7.94 0.17 -4.67
N GLN A 24 -7.93 1.03 -3.65
CA GLN A 24 -8.56 2.35 -3.75
C GLN A 24 -7.90 3.24 -4.80
N GLU A 25 -6.58 3.21 -4.90
CA GLU A 25 -5.84 3.99 -5.90
C GLU A 25 -6.13 3.49 -7.32
N MET A 26 -6.10 2.17 -7.53
CA MET A 26 -6.46 1.56 -8.80
C MET A 26 -7.89 1.88 -9.22
N GLN A 27 -8.85 1.81 -8.29
CA GLN A 27 -10.25 2.19 -8.55
C GLN A 27 -10.39 3.66 -8.96
N LYS A 28 -9.68 4.57 -8.29
CA LYS A 28 -9.66 6.00 -8.65
C LYS A 28 -9.05 6.24 -10.02
N ALA A 29 -8.03 5.47 -10.37
CA ALA A 29 -7.37 5.55 -11.67
C ALA A 29 -8.13 4.82 -12.80
N GLY A 30 -9.16 4.03 -12.47
CA GLY A 30 -9.89 3.21 -13.43
C GLY A 30 -9.05 2.08 -14.03
N LYS A 31 -8.02 1.62 -13.31
CA LYS A 31 -7.08 0.58 -13.75
C LYS A 31 -7.38 -0.76 -13.09
N SER A 32 -7.04 -1.84 -13.79
CA SER A 32 -7.06 -3.21 -13.29
C SER A 32 -5.64 -3.78 -13.17
N PHE A 33 -5.47 -4.89 -12.47
CA PHE A 33 -4.18 -5.59 -12.38
C PHE A 33 -3.68 -6.05 -13.76
N ALA A 34 -4.58 -6.38 -14.68
CA ALA A 34 -4.20 -6.73 -16.04
C ALA A 34 -3.61 -5.55 -16.82
N ASP A 35 -4.07 -4.31 -16.56
CA ASP A 35 -3.51 -3.09 -17.17
C ASP A 35 -2.08 -2.81 -16.68
N GLU A 36 -1.73 -3.27 -15.48
CA GLU A 36 -0.38 -3.20 -14.92
C GLU A 36 0.49 -4.44 -15.27
N GLY A 37 -0.02 -5.34 -16.12
CA GLY A 37 0.71 -6.53 -16.58
C GLY A 37 0.86 -7.64 -15.54
N THR A 38 0.03 -7.65 -14.49
CA THR A 38 0.07 -8.62 -13.41
C THR A 38 -1.31 -9.22 -13.13
N THR A 39 -1.38 -10.19 -12.23
CA THR A 39 -2.63 -10.76 -11.73
C THR A 39 -2.86 -10.33 -10.29
N GLU A 40 -4.12 -10.35 -9.84
CA GLU A 40 -4.44 -10.01 -8.44
C GLU A 40 -3.71 -10.92 -7.45
N ASP A 41 -3.58 -12.22 -7.76
CA ASP A 41 -2.91 -13.17 -6.88
C ASP A 41 -1.38 -12.94 -6.83
N ALA A 42 -0.76 -12.64 -7.97
CA ALA A 42 0.65 -12.28 -8.02
C ALA A 42 0.92 -10.98 -7.24
N ALA A 43 0.08 -9.97 -7.43
CA ALA A 43 0.16 -8.73 -6.68
C ALA A 43 -0.02 -8.96 -5.16
N LYS A 44 -0.98 -9.81 -4.74
CA LYS A 44 -1.15 -10.15 -3.32
C LYS A 44 0.09 -10.80 -2.73
N ALA A 45 0.72 -11.71 -3.44
CA ALA A 45 1.96 -12.37 -2.99
C ALA A 45 3.09 -11.36 -2.81
N GLU A 46 3.29 -10.48 -3.78
CA GLU A 46 4.29 -9.41 -3.74
C GLU A 46 4.05 -8.46 -2.57
N TYR A 47 2.85 -7.91 -2.44
CA TYR A 47 2.52 -6.98 -1.36
C TYR A 47 2.54 -7.63 0.03
N ARG A 48 2.31 -8.95 0.12
CA ARG A 48 2.51 -9.69 1.38
C ARG A 48 3.98 -9.74 1.76
N THR A 49 4.89 -9.96 0.81
CA THR A 49 6.34 -9.90 1.04
C THR A 49 6.77 -8.51 1.54
N ILE A 50 6.21 -7.45 0.95
CA ILE A 50 6.45 -6.08 1.40
C ILE A 50 5.95 -5.88 2.84
N ALA A 51 4.76 -6.39 3.17
CA ALA A 51 4.21 -6.31 4.53
C ALA A 51 5.10 -7.04 5.55
N GLU A 52 5.56 -8.24 5.23
CA GLU A 52 6.49 -9.01 6.08
C GLU A 52 7.80 -8.25 6.33
N ARG A 53 8.37 -7.67 5.28
CA ARG A 53 9.58 -6.85 5.39
C ARG A 53 9.36 -5.63 6.29
N ARG A 54 8.24 -4.92 6.14
CA ARG A 54 7.90 -3.76 6.97
C ARG A 54 7.71 -4.13 8.44
N VAL A 55 6.96 -5.20 8.72
CA VAL A 55 6.76 -5.71 10.07
C VAL A 55 8.09 -6.10 10.71
N ARG A 56 8.94 -6.84 9.97
CA ARG A 56 10.28 -7.23 10.45
C ARG A 56 11.13 -6.02 10.79
N LEU A 57 11.17 -5.02 9.91
CA LEU A 57 11.92 -3.79 10.12
C LEU A 57 11.39 -3.04 11.35
N GLY A 58 10.08 -2.85 11.47
CA GLY A 58 9.46 -2.17 12.61
C GLY A 58 9.78 -2.83 13.94
N LEU A 59 9.74 -4.19 14.01
CA LEU A 59 10.11 -4.94 15.20
C LEU A 59 11.59 -4.80 15.57
N VAL A 60 12.48 -4.80 14.58
CA VAL A 60 13.91 -4.59 14.80
C VAL A 60 14.18 -3.18 15.30
N LEU A 61 13.60 -2.15 14.64
CA LEU A 61 13.76 -0.76 15.04
C LEU A 61 13.16 -0.51 16.44
N GLY A 62 11.99 -1.09 16.72
CA GLY A 62 11.36 -1.01 18.04
C GLY A 62 12.26 -1.55 19.13
N THR A 63 12.77 -2.77 18.95
CA THR A 63 13.67 -3.43 19.91
C THR A 63 14.97 -2.65 20.11
N LEU A 64 15.53 -2.11 19.03
CA LEU A 64 16.75 -1.31 19.10
C LEU A 64 16.51 -0.01 19.84
N GLY A 65 15.44 0.72 19.51
CA GLY A 65 15.10 1.97 20.14
C GLY A 65 14.83 1.82 21.64
N GLU A 66 14.18 0.73 22.05
CA GLU A 66 13.99 0.40 23.47
C GLU A 66 15.32 0.13 24.18
N LYS A 67 16.22 -0.67 23.58
CA LYS A 67 17.54 -0.96 24.14
C LYS A 67 18.41 0.27 24.31
N GLU A 68 18.34 1.19 23.37
CA GLU A 68 19.11 2.44 23.38
C GLU A 68 18.42 3.57 24.15
N GLY A 69 17.24 3.31 24.73
CA GLY A 69 16.49 4.27 25.54
C GLY A 69 15.95 5.46 24.71
N ILE A 70 15.71 5.27 23.41
CA ILE A 70 15.21 6.32 22.52
C ILE A 70 13.74 6.58 22.87
N GLN A 71 13.42 7.83 23.17
CA GLN A 71 12.07 8.26 23.52
C GLN A 71 11.67 9.46 22.68
N VAL A 72 10.38 9.53 22.33
CA VAL A 72 9.78 10.71 21.69
C VAL A 72 9.26 11.63 22.79
N ASN A 73 9.77 12.83 22.81
CA ASN A 73 9.30 13.86 23.75
C ASN A 73 8.13 14.66 23.15
N GLU A 74 7.46 15.44 23.99
CA GLU A 74 6.28 16.22 23.59
C GLU A 74 6.59 17.30 22.55
N GLN A 75 7.78 17.90 22.63
CA GLN A 75 8.23 18.93 21.67
C GLN A 75 8.41 18.34 20.26
N GLU A 76 9.00 17.15 20.15
CA GLU A 76 9.15 16.43 18.87
C GLU A 76 7.81 16.06 18.27
N LEU A 77 6.88 15.62 19.13
CA LEU A 77 5.53 15.28 18.71
C LEU A 77 4.78 16.53 18.20
N GLN A 78 4.91 17.67 18.87
CA GLN A 78 4.35 18.94 18.42
C GLN A 78 4.96 19.39 17.09
N GLN A 79 6.27 19.25 16.90
CA GLN A 79 6.94 19.57 15.64
C GLN A 79 6.41 18.69 14.50
N SER A 80 6.24 17.38 14.74
CA SER A 80 5.67 16.45 13.78
C SER A 80 4.22 16.83 13.43
N LEU A 81 3.42 17.19 14.43
CA LEU A 81 2.04 17.67 14.20
C LEU A 81 2.01 18.96 13.36
N MET A 82 2.92 19.90 13.62
CA MET A 82 3.03 21.10 12.80
C MET A 82 3.44 20.79 11.36
N ALA A 83 4.40 19.87 11.18
CA ALA A 83 4.81 19.41 9.85
C ALA A 83 3.63 18.75 9.10
N ARG A 84 2.84 17.95 9.80
CA ARG A 84 1.64 17.32 9.26
C ARG A 84 0.58 18.36 8.86
N ALA A 85 0.34 19.36 9.70
CA ALA A 85 -0.63 20.42 9.41
C ALA A 85 -0.25 21.23 8.16
N ARG A 86 1.02 21.49 7.93
CA ARG A 86 1.53 22.18 6.73
C ARG A 86 1.24 21.46 5.41
N GLN A 87 0.99 20.14 5.46
CA GLN A 87 0.62 19.35 4.28
C GLN A 87 -0.83 19.60 3.82
N PHE A 88 -1.62 20.31 4.64
CA PHE A 88 -3.03 20.63 4.38
C PHE A 88 -3.28 22.15 4.44
N PRO A 89 -2.79 22.93 3.45
CA PRO A 89 -2.93 24.38 3.45
C PRO A 89 -4.41 24.82 3.54
N GLY A 90 -4.70 25.72 4.47
CA GLY A 90 -6.06 26.21 4.73
C GLY A 90 -6.91 25.29 5.62
N GLN A 91 -6.42 24.13 6.01
CA GLN A 91 -7.11 23.19 6.90
C GLN A 91 -6.29 22.90 8.17
N GLU A 92 -5.24 23.66 8.44
CA GLU A 92 -4.32 23.42 9.55
C GLU A 92 -5.06 23.34 10.89
N LYS A 93 -6.06 24.21 11.10
CA LYS A 93 -6.88 24.19 12.31
C LYS A 93 -7.65 22.88 12.45
N GLN A 94 -8.19 22.33 11.36
CA GLN A 94 -8.93 21.07 11.39
C GLN A 94 -7.99 19.91 11.74
N VAL A 95 -6.77 19.92 11.22
CA VAL A 95 -5.73 18.94 11.56
C VAL A 95 -5.40 19.01 13.06
N PHE A 96 -5.12 20.20 13.61
CA PHE A 96 -4.87 20.36 15.04
C PHE A 96 -6.05 19.92 15.90
N ASP A 97 -7.27 20.29 15.52
CA ASP A 97 -8.49 19.91 16.24
C ASP A 97 -8.72 18.39 16.22
N HIS A 98 -8.39 17.72 15.10
CA HIS A 98 -8.45 16.26 14.98
C HIS A 98 -7.52 15.58 15.98
N TYR A 99 -6.25 15.95 16.00
CA TYR A 99 -5.27 15.34 16.89
C TYR A 99 -5.53 15.66 18.36
N ARG A 100 -6.03 16.86 18.66
CA ARG A 100 -6.41 17.24 20.03
C ARG A 100 -7.60 16.44 20.57
N LYS A 101 -8.57 16.11 19.70
CA LYS A 101 -9.77 15.34 20.07
C LYS A 101 -9.56 13.83 20.06
N ASN A 102 -8.52 13.35 19.38
CA ASN A 102 -8.26 11.93 19.17
C ASN A 102 -6.87 11.55 19.71
N PRO A 103 -6.76 11.16 21.00
CA PRO A 103 -5.48 10.74 21.59
C PRO A 103 -4.82 9.59 20.83
N ASN A 104 -5.62 8.69 20.25
CA ASN A 104 -5.10 7.58 19.44
C ASN A 104 -4.37 8.08 18.17
N ALA A 105 -4.93 9.06 17.46
CA ALA A 105 -4.26 9.67 16.33
C ALA A 105 -2.93 10.31 16.72
N LEU A 106 -2.86 10.94 17.90
CA LEU A 106 -1.61 11.50 18.42
C LEU A 106 -0.58 10.40 18.73
N MET A 107 -1.02 9.24 19.24
CA MET A 107 -0.16 8.08 19.45
C MET A 107 0.34 7.50 18.11
N GLU A 108 -0.50 7.46 17.08
CA GLU A 108 -0.09 7.04 15.74
C GLU A 108 0.99 7.96 15.15
N LEU A 109 0.92 9.26 15.43
CA LEU A 109 1.95 10.20 15.02
C LEU A 109 3.30 9.96 15.71
N ARG A 110 3.29 9.34 16.90
CA ARG A 110 4.50 9.04 17.67
C ARG A 110 5.38 7.97 17.03
N GLY A 111 4.75 6.97 16.38
CA GLY A 111 5.46 5.86 15.73
C GLY A 111 6.50 6.31 14.72
N PRO A 112 6.12 7.05 13.69
CA PRO A 112 7.07 7.58 12.68
C PRO A 112 8.17 8.47 13.28
N VAL A 113 7.87 9.27 14.31
CA VAL A 113 8.89 10.08 15.00
C VAL A 113 9.90 9.21 15.73
N PHE A 114 9.43 8.15 16.39
CA PHE A 114 10.30 7.19 17.06
C PHE A 114 11.21 6.46 16.06
N GLU A 115 10.64 5.95 14.97
CA GLU A 115 11.38 5.26 13.92
C GLU A 115 12.46 6.17 13.31
N GLN A 116 12.13 7.42 13.01
CA GLN A 116 13.09 8.40 12.50
C GLN A 116 14.25 8.59 13.49
N LYS A 117 13.96 8.72 14.78
CA LYS A 117 15.02 8.88 15.80
C LYS A 117 15.92 7.65 15.91
N VAL A 118 15.36 6.45 15.76
CA VAL A 118 16.15 5.22 15.74
C VAL A 118 17.02 5.16 14.51
N VAL A 119 16.50 5.55 13.35
CA VAL A 119 17.27 5.63 12.09
C VAL A 119 18.38 6.68 12.21
N ASP A 120 18.09 7.88 12.74
CA ASP A 120 19.09 8.93 12.96
C ASP A 120 20.19 8.45 13.92
N PHE A 121 19.83 7.71 14.97
CA PHE A 121 20.79 7.09 15.87
C PHE A 121 21.67 6.08 15.12
N LEU A 122 21.09 5.19 14.29
CA LEU A 122 21.84 4.25 13.49
C LEU A 122 22.80 4.94 12.54
N VAL A 123 22.34 5.94 11.81
CA VAL A 123 23.17 6.74 10.89
C VAL A 123 24.32 7.41 11.63
N SER A 124 24.08 7.95 12.85
CA SER A 124 25.13 8.55 13.70
C SER A 124 26.21 7.57 14.12
N LYS A 125 25.91 6.28 14.16
CA LYS A 125 26.87 5.18 14.49
C LYS A 125 27.48 4.52 13.25
N ALA A 126 26.84 4.70 12.09
CA ALA A 126 27.31 4.10 10.84
C ALA A 126 28.53 4.84 10.31
N LYS A 127 29.42 4.10 9.64
CA LYS A 127 30.51 4.68 8.85
C LYS A 127 29.93 5.14 7.51
N VAL A 128 29.66 6.42 7.39
CA VAL A 128 29.16 7.03 6.16
C VAL A 128 30.32 7.27 5.19
N THR A 129 30.14 6.86 3.94
CA THR A 129 31.07 7.13 2.83
C THR A 129 30.29 7.89 1.75
N GLU A 130 30.76 9.08 1.40
CA GLU A 130 30.17 9.86 0.31
C GLU A 130 30.82 9.46 -1.02
N LYS A 131 29.99 9.22 -2.04
CA LYS A 131 30.41 8.99 -3.41
C LYS A 131 29.64 9.93 -4.34
N THR A 132 30.38 10.73 -5.08
CA THR A 132 29.78 11.55 -6.14
C THR A 132 29.54 10.67 -7.36
N VAL A 133 28.30 10.62 -7.80
CA VAL A 133 27.86 9.84 -8.97
C VAL A 133 27.03 10.73 -9.90
N SER A 134 26.94 10.38 -11.17
CA SER A 134 26.02 11.01 -12.10
C SER A 134 24.55 10.63 -11.77
N ARG A 135 23.61 11.37 -12.33
CA ARG A 135 22.19 11.07 -12.16
C ARG A 135 21.82 9.67 -12.70
N GLU A 136 22.42 9.32 -13.83
CA GLU A 136 22.20 8.04 -14.51
C GLU A 136 22.76 6.89 -13.66
N GLU A 137 23.96 7.04 -13.09
CA GLU A 137 24.54 6.04 -12.18
C GLU A 137 23.71 5.89 -10.91
N LEU A 138 23.16 6.97 -10.35
CA LEU A 138 22.29 6.89 -9.18
C LEU A 138 21.00 6.15 -9.49
N GLN A 139 20.39 6.41 -10.64
CA GLN A 139 19.18 5.70 -11.07
C GLN A 139 19.44 4.20 -11.27
N ALA A 140 20.56 3.83 -11.88
CA ALA A 140 20.94 2.43 -12.04
C ALA A 140 21.14 1.74 -10.68
N MET A 141 21.85 2.38 -9.74
CA MET A 141 22.05 1.83 -8.39
C MET A 141 20.76 1.60 -7.63
N VAL A 142 19.79 2.51 -7.75
CA VAL A 142 18.47 2.36 -7.08
C VAL A 142 17.68 1.22 -7.70
N GLN A 143 17.74 1.04 -9.03
CA GLN A 143 17.06 -0.08 -9.70
C GLN A 143 17.67 -1.43 -9.33
N ASP A 144 19.00 -1.53 -9.26
CA ASP A 144 19.70 -2.75 -8.83
C ASP A 144 19.35 -3.10 -7.37
N ASP A 145 19.24 -2.10 -6.47
CA ASP A 145 18.85 -2.33 -5.08
C ASP A 145 17.41 -2.85 -4.95
N ASP A 146 16.49 -2.41 -5.80
CA ASP A 146 15.11 -2.90 -5.82
C ASP A 146 15.02 -4.35 -6.34
N GLU A 147 15.86 -4.76 -7.28
CA GLU A 147 15.92 -6.14 -7.80
C GLU A 147 16.60 -7.10 -6.81
N ASP A 148 17.65 -6.66 -6.09
CA ASP A 148 18.41 -7.50 -5.14
C ASP A 148 17.63 -7.70 -3.82
N HIS A 149 16.60 -6.88 -3.55
CA HIS A 149 15.74 -7.00 -2.38
C HIS A 149 14.56 -7.95 -2.56
N VAL A 150 14.30 -8.46 -3.73
CA VAL A 150 13.50 -9.66 -3.92
C VAL A 150 14.39 -10.85 -3.51
N VAL A 151 14.35 -11.20 -2.23
CA VAL A 151 14.97 -12.42 -1.72
C VAL A 151 14.37 -13.56 -2.53
N ARG A 152 15.10 -14.01 -3.54
CA ARG A 152 14.88 -15.30 -4.17
C ARG A 152 15.07 -16.34 -3.07
N ASP A 153 13.96 -16.83 -2.58
CA ASP A 153 13.93 -18.07 -1.82
C ASP A 153 14.32 -19.18 -2.81
N GLU A 154 15.62 -19.52 -2.84
CA GLU A 154 16.20 -20.52 -3.75
C GLU A 154 15.77 -21.94 -3.37
N ASN A 155 14.53 -22.13 -2.93
CA ASN A 155 14.01 -23.45 -2.60
C ASN A 155 12.60 -23.69 -3.16
N HIS A 156 12.40 -23.42 -4.46
CA HIS A 156 11.27 -23.95 -5.21
C HIS A 156 11.79 -24.70 -6.43
N ASP A 157 12.20 -25.93 -6.16
CA ASP A 157 12.37 -27.00 -7.15
C ASP A 157 10.96 -27.32 -7.70
N HIS A 158 10.57 -26.67 -8.79
CA HIS A 158 9.40 -27.04 -9.56
C HIS A 158 9.82 -27.76 -10.84
N ASP A 159 9.98 -29.06 -10.66
CA ASP A 159 9.98 -30.03 -11.75
C ASP A 159 8.58 -30.04 -12.37
N HIS A 160 8.36 -29.29 -13.45
CA HIS A 160 7.17 -29.38 -14.28
C HIS A 160 7.49 -30.05 -15.61
N ASP A 161 7.45 -31.38 -15.55
CA ASP A 161 7.33 -32.24 -16.72
C ASP A 161 5.97 -31.97 -17.40
N HIS A 162 5.94 -31.19 -18.46
CA HIS A 162 4.78 -31.06 -19.34
C HIS A 162 4.93 -31.98 -20.54
N ALA A 163 4.50 -33.24 -20.35
CA ALA A 163 4.16 -34.13 -21.45
C ALA A 163 2.92 -33.60 -22.16
N GLY A 164 2.98 -33.56 -23.49
CA GLY A 164 1.98 -32.95 -24.36
C GLY A 164 0.56 -33.52 -24.27
N HIS A 165 -0.39 -32.66 -24.53
CA HIS A 165 -1.71 -33.07 -25.00
C HIS A 165 -2.14 -32.16 -26.16
N ASP A 166 -1.98 -32.72 -27.37
CA ASP A 166 -2.71 -32.37 -28.58
C ASP A 166 -4.21 -32.64 -28.36
N HIS A 167 -5.05 -31.64 -28.50
CA HIS A 167 -6.47 -31.82 -28.75
C HIS A 167 -6.97 -30.80 -29.77
N ASP A 168 -7.01 -31.32 -31.00
CA ASP A 168 -7.79 -30.86 -32.13
C ASP A 168 -9.29 -31.06 -31.83
N HIS A 169 -10.07 -29.99 -31.76
CA HIS A 169 -11.53 -30.06 -31.91
C HIS A 169 -12.06 -28.84 -32.65
N ALA A 170 -12.23 -29.04 -33.95
CA ALA A 170 -13.12 -28.25 -34.79
C ALA A 170 -14.58 -28.57 -34.44
N HIS A 171 -15.36 -27.56 -34.09
CA HIS A 171 -16.82 -27.60 -34.18
C HIS A 171 -17.35 -26.29 -34.73
N ASP A 172 -17.70 -26.34 -36.00
CA ASP A 172 -18.60 -25.47 -36.76
C ASP A 172 -20.05 -25.67 -36.24
N HIS A 173 -20.73 -24.62 -35.84
CA HIS A 173 -22.17 -24.50 -35.79
C HIS A 173 -22.64 -23.07 -36.05
N SER A 174 -23.00 -22.86 -37.32
CA SER A 174 -23.88 -21.78 -37.75
C SER A 174 -25.32 -22.08 -37.29
N HIS A 175 -25.97 -21.12 -36.63
CA HIS A 175 -27.44 -20.99 -36.63
C HIS A 175 -27.84 -19.52 -36.64
N ASP A 176 -28.41 -19.18 -37.76
CA ASP A 176 -29.24 -18.04 -38.13
C ASP A 176 -30.63 -18.13 -37.45
N HIS A 177 -31.32 -16.98 -37.36
CA HIS A 177 -32.69 -16.60 -37.00
C HIS A 177 -32.79 -15.76 -35.75
N GLY A 178 -33.41 -14.62 -35.76
CA GLY A 178 -34.45 -14.01 -36.56
C GLY A 178 -35.03 -12.85 -35.74
N THR A 179 -35.35 -11.82 -36.38
CA THR A 179 -36.00 -10.57 -35.98
C THR A 179 -37.26 -10.70 -35.10
N ALA A 180 -37.42 -9.82 -34.12
CA ALA A 180 -38.74 -9.24 -33.79
C ALA A 180 -38.62 -7.93 -33.00
N GLU A 181 -39.17 -6.88 -33.62
CA GLU A 181 -39.47 -5.58 -33.02
C GLU A 181 -40.48 -5.67 -31.84
N ALA A 182 -40.37 -4.74 -30.92
CA ALA A 182 -41.51 -4.00 -30.40
C ALA A 182 -41.13 -2.83 -29.52
N LYS A 183 -41.65 -1.68 -29.87
CA LYS A 183 -41.59 -0.34 -29.25
C LYS A 183 -42.60 -0.19 -28.10
N PRO A 184 -42.77 1.03 -27.54
CA PRO A 184 -42.51 1.44 -26.18
C PRO A 184 -43.80 1.83 -25.40
N LYS A 185 -43.73 1.97 -24.07
CA LYS A 185 -44.78 2.71 -23.32
C LYS A 185 -44.24 3.39 -22.05
N LYS A 186 -44.23 4.73 -22.11
CA LYS A 186 -44.97 5.74 -21.37
C LYS A 186 -44.67 5.95 -19.87
N LYS A 187 -44.16 7.15 -19.62
CA LYS A 187 -44.35 7.91 -18.36
C LYS A 187 -45.82 8.21 -18.09
N PRO A 188 -46.18 8.43 -16.84
CA PRO A 188 -46.74 9.70 -16.45
C PRO A 188 -46.14 10.23 -15.13
N ALA A 189 -45.77 11.49 -15.08
CA ALA A 189 -46.56 12.70 -14.82
C ALA A 189 -46.68 13.04 -13.34
N ALA A 190 -46.25 14.22 -13.06
CA ALA A 190 -46.19 14.98 -11.83
C ALA A 190 -47.54 15.13 -11.12
N LYS A 191 -47.47 15.30 -9.77
CA LYS A 191 -48.48 16.07 -9.06
C LYS A 191 -47.84 17.01 -8.04
N LYS A 192 -48.10 18.29 -8.31
CA LYS A 192 -47.99 19.45 -7.43
C LYS A 192 -49.12 19.45 -6.37
N ALA A 193 -48.85 20.14 -5.30
CA ALA A 193 -49.70 20.95 -4.44
C ALA A 193 -49.59 20.50 -2.96
N LYS A 194 -49.58 21.31 -1.94
CA LYS A 194 -49.91 22.73 -1.73
C LYS A 194 -49.46 23.13 -0.30
N LYS A 195 -49.00 24.35 -0.17
CA LYS A 195 -48.97 25.28 0.95
C LYS A 195 -50.17 25.21 1.94
N LYS A 196 -49.85 25.39 3.23
CA LYS A 196 -50.62 26.20 4.26
C LYS A 196 -49.79 26.11 5.54
N ASP A 197 -49.27 27.20 5.99
CA ASP A 197 -49.72 28.26 6.95
C ASP A 197 -50.43 27.66 8.18
N ASP A 198 -49.73 27.66 9.33
CA ASP A 198 -50.04 28.43 10.54
C ASP A 198 -48.81 28.41 11.47
#